data_4c62382b9828ab8b62ae7b540e53779c
#
_entry.id   4c62382b9828ab8b62ae7b540e53779c
#
_cell.length_a   1.000
_cell.length_b   1.000
_cell.length_c   1.000
_cell.angle_alpha   90.00
_cell.angle_beta   90.00
_cell.angle_gamma   90.00
#
_symmetry.space_group_name_H-M   'P 1'
#
loop_
_entity.id
_entity.type
_entity.pdbx_description
1 polymer ?
#
loop_
_entity_poly.entity_id
_entity_poly.type
_entity_poly.pdbx_seq_one_letter_code
_entity_poly.pdbx_strand_id
1 'polypeptide(L)'
;MESTTETKEYRGNCHCGLFKFTISVPELKSVRVCDCSYCYRKACHWVFPALNLQIQNGENELSTYQFGKKEMIHSFCPKCGNTIMAKHLPSGQEGINARLLQSVDSNLLEKTKYEEGPSGAEHGSKYTPPSTYPAPATFKNVETSIEVTKLETFNGNCHCRAVAYTLISKPLNERTIVSCNCSLCHRNGEIYTYPPATSVTFIGKENLIGYPFLSPDSLHSFCKICGTSVCVQALKEDEDLLPLNLRTMMSGVYVKDLNITEYDGAKNDPQYVVS
;
A
#
# COMPACT_ATOMS: atom_id res chain seq x y z
N MET A 1 42.19 2.16 11.89
CA MET A 1 41.76 2.99 10.73
C MET A 1 40.30 2.75 10.58
N GLU A 2 39.46 3.68 11.05
CA GLU A 2 38.03 3.63 10.79
C GLU A 2 37.85 3.91 9.29
N SER A 3 37.34 2.93 8.58
CA SER A 3 36.91 3.09 7.20
C SER A 3 35.72 4.07 7.21
N THR A 4 35.95 5.30 6.86
CA THR A 4 34.87 6.25 6.59
C THR A 4 34.13 5.78 5.36
N THR A 5 33.08 5.00 5.56
CA THR A 5 32.19 4.59 4.47
C THR A 5 31.59 5.87 3.87
N GLU A 6 31.90 6.14 2.61
CA GLU A 6 31.36 7.29 1.90
C GLU A 6 29.84 7.22 1.91
N THR A 7 29.19 8.28 2.35
CA THR A 7 27.75 8.39 2.39
C THR A 7 27.22 9.22 1.23
N LYS A 8 26.06 8.85 0.72
CA LYS A 8 25.32 9.56 -0.33
C LYS A 8 24.03 10.14 0.25
N GLU A 9 23.73 11.37 -0.10
CA GLU A 9 22.46 12.01 0.27
C GLU A 9 21.34 11.53 -0.68
N TYR A 10 20.21 11.16 -0.10
CA TYR A 10 18.98 10.82 -0.81
C TYR A 10 17.85 11.70 -0.31
N ARG A 11 17.11 12.27 -1.25
CA ARG A 11 15.92 13.09 -0.96
C ARG A 11 14.67 12.27 -1.21
N GLY A 12 13.65 12.50 -0.40
CA GLY A 12 12.36 11.82 -0.54
C GLY A 12 11.19 12.67 -0.06
N ASN A 13 10.01 12.29 -0.51
CA ASN A 13 8.76 12.96 -0.16
C ASN A 13 7.57 12.04 -0.32
N CYS A 14 6.51 12.26 0.45
CA CYS A 14 5.21 11.68 0.16
C CYS A 14 4.60 12.32 -1.10
N HIS A 15 3.67 11.63 -1.74
CA HIS A 15 3.13 12.06 -3.03
C HIS A 15 2.57 13.50 -3.03
N CYS A 16 1.86 13.91 -1.99
CA CYS A 16 1.30 15.28 -1.91
C CYS A 16 2.30 16.34 -1.45
N GLY A 17 3.57 15.99 -1.17
CA GLY A 17 4.59 16.94 -0.73
C GLY A 17 4.48 17.41 0.74
N LEU A 18 3.46 16.95 1.50
CA LEU A 18 3.29 17.30 2.91
C LEU A 18 4.51 16.93 3.74
N PHE A 19 5.10 15.76 3.49
CA PHE A 19 6.30 15.28 4.16
C PHE A 19 7.48 15.25 3.20
N LYS A 20 8.58 15.90 3.60
CA LYS A 20 9.84 15.95 2.85
C LYS A 20 11.00 15.66 3.79
N PHE A 21 11.99 14.89 3.31
CA PHE A 21 13.14 14.46 4.10
C PHE A 21 14.38 14.24 3.27
N THR A 22 15.53 14.19 3.95
CA THR A 22 16.78 13.65 3.43
C THR A 22 17.32 12.58 4.36
N ILE A 23 18.06 11.62 3.81
CA ILE A 23 18.89 10.66 4.54
C ILE A 23 20.28 10.66 3.95
N SER A 24 21.31 10.44 4.78
CA SER A 24 22.68 10.24 4.34
C SER A 24 23.15 8.86 4.77
N VAL A 25 23.19 7.94 3.82
CA VAL A 25 23.52 6.52 4.02
C VAL A 25 24.53 6.08 2.97
N PRO A 26 25.26 4.97 3.16
CA PRO A 26 26.03 4.36 2.08
C PRO A 26 25.18 4.15 0.84
N GLU A 27 25.82 4.04 -0.33
CA GLU A 27 25.06 3.81 -1.57
C GLU A 27 24.07 2.64 -1.42
N LEU A 28 22.80 2.95 -1.68
CA LEU A 28 21.72 1.99 -1.52
C LEU A 28 21.77 0.92 -2.62
N LYS A 29 22.15 -0.29 -2.23
CA LYS A 29 22.14 -1.50 -3.09
C LYS A 29 21.01 -2.45 -2.74
N SER A 30 20.50 -2.36 -1.52
CA SER A 30 19.41 -3.20 -1.03
C SER A 30 18.44 -2.43 -0.15
N VAL A 31 17.23 -2.98 0.00
CA VAL A 31 16.21 -2.53 0.94
C VAL A 31 15.72 -3.71 1.77
N ARG A 32 15.33 -3.43 3.01
CA ARG A 32 14.72 -4.45 3.86
C ARG A 32 13.23 -4.59 3.55
N VAL A 33 12.77 -5.83 3.45
CA VAL A 33 11.36 -6.17 3.30
C VAL A 33 10.88 -7.00 4.48
N CYS A 34 9.71 -6.65 4.99
CA CYS A 34 9.04 -7.38 6.05
C CYS A 34 7.77 -8.02 5.49
N ASP A 35 7.54 -9.28 5.80
CA ASP A 35 6.38 -10.06 5.35
C ASP A 35 5.19 -10.00 6.33
N CYS A 36 5.29 -9.18 7.38
CA CYS A 36 4.18 -9.00 8.30
C CYS A 36 2.94 -8.47 7.57
N SER A 37 1.76 -8.74 8.13
CA SER A 37 0.47 -8.39 7.53
C SER A 37 0.31 -6.90 7.20
N TYR A 38 0.98 -6.01 7.92
CA TYR A 38 0.98 -4.57 7.64
C TYR A 38 1.90 -4.22 6.47
N CYS A 39 3.19 -4.59 6.55
CA CYS A 39 4.17 -4.27 5.51
C CYS A 39 3.80 -4.89 4.15
N TYR A 40 3.22 -6.10 4.15
CA TYR A 40 2.71 -6.74 2.94
C TYR A 40 1.63 -5.88 2.26
N ARG A 41 0.63 -5.39 3.03
CA ARG A 41 -0.44 -4.52 2.49
C ARG A 41 0.04 -3.18 2.00
N LYS A 42 1.09 -2.67 2.64
CA LYS A 42 1.70 -1.37 2.34
C LYS A 42 2.86 -1.46 1.35
N ALA A 43 3.24 -2.69 0.93
CA ALA A 43 4.38 -2.95 0.05
C ALA A 43 5.66 -2.22 0.48
N CYS A 44 5.93 -2.14 1.79
CA CYS A 44 7.02 -1.34 2.34
C CYS A 44 8.40 -1.88 1.92
N HIS A 45 9.25 -0.98 1.48
CA HIS A 45 10.69 -1.19 1.27
C HIS A 45 11.45 -0.28 2.25
N TRP A 46 12.12 -0.86 3.24
CA TRP A 46 12.69 -0.08 4.32
C TRP A 46 14.19 0.17 4.14
N VAL A 47 14.61 1.42 4.27
CA VAL A 47 15.96 1.78 4.70
C VAL A 47 15.91 1.84 6.23
N PHE A 48 16.49 0.84 6.90
CA PHE A 48 16.43 0.72 8.35
C PHE A 48 17.76 0.19 8.92
N PRO A 49 18.42 0.92 9.83
CA PRO A 49 18.08 2.25 10.29
C PRO A 49 18.29 3.32 9.20
N ALA A 50 17.47 4.38 9.20
CA ALA A 50 17.68 5.56 8.37
C ALA A 50 18.66 6.49 9.07
N LEU A 51 19.94 6.38 8.71
CA LEU A 51 20.98 7.21 9.32
C LEU A 51 20.88 8.65 8.82
N ASN A 52 21.18 9.60 9.72
CA ASN A 52 21.17 11.03 9.43
C ASN A 52 19.86 11.50 8.76
N LEU A 53 18.74 10.96 9.22
CA LEU A 53 17.41 11.38 8.78
C LEU A 53 17.19 12.85 9.22
N GLN A 54 16.92 13.69 8.24
CA GLN A 54 16.54 15.09 8.44
C GLN A 54 15.15 15.31 7.85
N ILE A 55 14.20 15.66 8.68
CA ILE A 55 12.85 15.98 8.26
C ILE A 55 12.80 17.48 7.96
N GLN A 56 12.45 17.82 6.74
CA GLN A 56 12.39 19.20 6.25
C GLN A 56 10.99 19.80 6.42
N ASN A 57 9.96 18.96 6.37
CA ASN A 57 8.57 19.38 6.50
C ASN A 57 7.67 18.23 6.94
N GLY A 58 6.58 18.54 7.67
CA GLY A 58 5.46 17.64 7.92
C GLY A 58 5.63 16.62 9.05
N GLU A 59 6.65 16.74 9.91
CA GLU A 59 6.90 15.78 10.99
C GLU A 59 5.69 15.59 11.90
N ASN A 60 5.10 16.68 12.33
CA ASN A 60 3.97 16.69 13.29
C ASN A 60 2.59 16.47 12.61
N GLU A 61 2.57 16.33 11.29
CA GLU A 61 1.34 16.20 10.51
C GLU A 61 1.02 14.75 10.14
N LEU A 62 1.92 13.81 10.45
CA LEU A 62 1.74 12.42 10.10
C LEU A 62 0.74 11.72 11.03
N SER A 63 -0.10 10.88 10.43
CA SER A 63 -0.89 9.92 11.18
C SER A 63 -0.02 8.72 11.58
N THR A 64 -0.27 8.18 12.77
CA THR A 64 0.47 7.04 13.30
C THR A 64 -0.43 5.84 13.50
N TYR A 65 0.16 4.65 13.36
CA TYR A 65 -0.54 3.40 13.59
C TYR A 65 0.37 2.38 14.26
N GLN A 66 -0.17 1.67 15.24
CA GLN A 66 0.51 0.61 15.98
C GLN A 66 -0.38 -0.64 16.05
N PHE A 67 0.25 -1.80 16.08
CA PHE A 67 -0.42 -3.10 16.22
C PHE A 67 0.48 -4.11 16.94
N GLY A 68 -0.05 -5.29 17.21
CA GLY A 68 0.67 -6.34 17.91
C GLY A 68 1.14 -5.88 19.30
N LYS A 69 2.42 -6.04 19.60
CA LYS A 69 3.03 -5.59 20.89
C LYS A 69 3.17 -4.08 21.01
N LYS A 70 2.83 -3.33 19.94
CA LYS A 70 2.96 -1.86 19.89
C LYS A 70 4.40 -1.34 20.07
N GLU A 71 5.38 -2.16 19.73
CA GLU A 71 6.80 -1.80 19.78
C GLU A 71 7.24 -1.01 18.53
N MET A 72 6.42 -1.02 17.47
CA MET A 72 6.64 -0.26 16.26
C MET A 72 5.56 0.80 16.08
N ILE A 73 5.97 2.04 15.85
CA ILE A 73 5.09 3.11 15.35
C ILE A 73 5.28 3.18 13.84
N HIS A 74 4.22 2.99 13.08
CA HIS A 74 4.21 3.23 11.64
C HIS A 74 3.55 4.58 11.38
N SER A 75 4.18 5.42 10.57
CA SER A 75 3.66 6.74 10.21
C SER A 75 3.30 6.80 8.74
N PHE A 76 2.19 7.45 8.43
CA PHE A 76 1.72 7.63 7.06
C PHE A 76 1.16 9.04 6.86
N CYS A 77 1.17 9.50 5.62
CA CYS A 77 0.61 10.81 5.27
C CYS A 77 -0.92 10.78 5.33
N PRO A 78 -1.58 11.66 6.13
CA PRO A 78 -3.04 11.69 6.23
C PRO A 78 -3.73 12.20 4.97
N LYS A 79 -3.00 12.85 4.03
CA LYS A 79 -3.56 13.37 2.77
C LYS A 79 -3.50 12.36 1.64
N CYS A 80 -2.34 11.74 1.40
CA CYS A 80 -2.13 10.85 0.25
C CYS A 80 -1.96 9.36 0.61
N GLY A 81 -2.02 8.99 1.90
CA GLY A 81 -1.95 7.61 2.35
C GLY A 81 -0.58 6.93 2.24
N ASN A 82 0.45 7.61 1.72
CA ASN A 82 1.78 7.02 1.61
C ASN A 82 2.33 6.63 2.98
N THR A 83 2.86 5.42 3.10
CA THR A 83 3.64 5.01 4.27
C THR A 83 4.98 5.73 4.26
N ILE A 84 5.31 6.39 5.36
CA ILE A 84 6.46 7.27 5.47
C ILE A 84 7.60 6.57 6.20
N MET A 85 7.41 6.33 7.49
CA MET A 85 8.47 5.86 8.36
C MET A 85 7.96 4.84 9.38
N ALA A 86 8.90 4.14 10.00
CA ALA A 86 8.65 3.27 11.12
C ALA A 86 9.68 3.54 12.22
N LYS A 87 9.23 3.60 13.46
CA LYS A 87 10.09 3.79 14.63
C LYS A 87 9.96 2.60 15.56
N HIS A 88 11.08 1.95 15.87
CA HIS A 88 11.17 0.88 16.85
C HIS A 88 11.36 1.49 18.23
N LEU A 89 10.35 1.40 19.08
CA LEU A 89 10.36 2.04 20.39
C LEU A 89 11.46 1.55 21.34
N PRO A 90 11.72 0.22 21.47
CA PRO A 90 12.75 -0.26 22.37
C PRO A 90 14.16 0.21 22.02
N SER A 91 14.52 0.30 20.73
CA SER A 91 15.85 0.75 20.30
C SER A 91 15.92 2.23 19.92
N GLY A 92 14.78 2.90 19.75
CA GLY A 92 14.69 4.27 19.24
C GLY A 92 15.06 4.40 17.75
N GLN A 93 15.40 3.30 17.06
CA GLN A 93 15.77 3.35 15.64
C GLN A 93 14.58 3.69 14.75
N GLU A 94 14.86 4.46 13.72
CA GLU A 94 13.89 4.86 12.72
C GLU A 94 14.26 4.34 11.35
N GLY A 95 13.25 3.99 10.56
CA GLY A 95 13.39 3.61 9.17
C GLY A 95 12.50 4.45 8.28
N ILE A 96 12.92 4.63 7.04
CA ILE A 96 12.18 5.36 6.01
C ILE A 96 11.77 4.41 4.88
N ASN A 97 10.60 4.65 4.31
CA ASN A 97 10.15 3.87 3.16
C ASN A 97 10.90 4.32 1.89
N ALA A 98 11.74 3.45 1.35
CA ALA A 98 12.56 3.72 0.17
C ALA A 98 11.74 4.00 -1.10
N ARG A 99 10.46 3.62 -1.14
CA ARG A 99 9.55 3.96 -2.25
C ARG A 99 9.31 5.47 -2.39
N LEU A 100 9.66 6.25 -1.36
CA LEU A 100 9.52 7.70 -1.34
C LEU A 100 10.75 8.43 -1.89
N LEU A 101 11.87 7.74 -2.12
CA LEU A 101 13.09 8.34 -2.63
C LEU A 101 12.91 8.79 -4.08
N GLN A 102 13.37 10.02 -4.38
CA GLN A 102 13.16 10.64 -5.70
C GLN A 102 14.06 10.06 -6.79
N SER A 103 15.28 9.66 -6.45
CA SER A 103 16.32 9.23 -7.40
C SER A 103 16.60 7.72 -7.38
N VAL A 104 15.75 6.95 -6.70
CA VAL A 104 15.95 5.51 -6.53
C VAL A 104 14.65 4.78 -6.80
N ASP A 105 14.65 3.88 -7.77
CA ASP A 105 13.59 2.88 -7.87
C ASP A 105 13.89 1.72 -6.94
N SER A 106 13.23 1.73 -5.79
CA SER A 106 13.43 0.68 -4.79
C SER A 106 12.97 -0.72 -5.26
N ASN A 107 12.21 -0.82 -6.36
CA ASN A 107 11.85 -2.12 -6.94
C ASN A 107 13.06 -2.80 -7.60
N LEU A 108 14.03 -2.02 -8.10
CA LEU A 108 15.25 -2.52 -8.73
C LEU A 108 16.35 -2.92 -7.73
N LEU A 109 16.24 -2.48 -6.47
CA LEU A 109 17.20 -2.83 -5.44
C LEU A 109 17.01 -4.28 -4.96
N GLU A 110 18.09 -4.87 -4.45
CA GLU A 110 18.03 -6.17 -3.78
C GLU A 110 17.06 -6.12 -2.58
N LYS A 111 16.31 -7.21 -2.38
CA LYS A 111 15.36 -7.34 -1.26
C LYS A 111 15.96 -8.25 -0.19
N THR A 112 16.42 -7.67 0.91
CA THR A 112 16.84 -8.42 2.08
C THR A 112 15.67 -8.61 3.03
N LYS A 113 15.47 -9.86 3.48
CA LYS A 113 14.45 -10.13 4.50
C LYS A 113 14.91 -9.56 5.84
N TYR A 114 13.98 -9.13 6.63
CA TYR A 114 14.25 -8.73 8.01
C TYR A 114 14.56 -10.00 8.81
N GLU A 115 15.83 -10.22 9.18
CA GLU A 115 16.29 -11.48 9.79
C GLU A 115 15.76 -11.72 11.22
N GLU A 116 15.42 -10.65 11.92
CA GLU A 116 14.88 -10.69 13.28
C GLU A 116 13.40 -10.33 13.36
N GLY A 117 12.80 -10.03 12.20
CA GLY A 117 11.39 -9.71 12.14
C GLY A 117 10.64 -10.96 11.79
N PRO A 118 9.83 -11.49 12.67
CA PRO A 118 8.91 -12.52 12.27
C PRO A 118 7.87 -11.95 11.39
N SER A 119 7.66 -12.62 10.36
CA SER A 119 6.32 -12.87 9.82
C SER A 119 5.23 -12.54 10.83
N GLY A 120 4.72 -11.30 10.87
CA GLY A 120 3.58 -10.91 11.71
C GLY A 120 3.57 -11.36 13.18
N ALA A 121 4.33 -12.41 13.51
CA ALA A 121 4.38 -13.00 14.84
C ALA A 121 5.27 -12.20 15.81
N GLU A 122 6.27 -11.44 15.36
CA GLU A 122 7.18 -10.73 16.26
C GLU A 122 6.74 -9.34 16.62
N HIS A 123 5.88 -8.74 15.80
CA HIS A 123 5.11 -7.64 16.32
C HIS A 123 3.98 -8.16 17.22
N GLY A 124 4.14 -9.42 17.70
CA GLY A 124 3.49 -9.96 18.88
C GLY A 124 2.13 -10.57 18.71
N SER A 125 1.61 -10.69 17.51
CA SER A 125 0.39 -11.47 17.31
C SER A 125 0.19 -11.85 15.84
N LYS A 126 -0.19 -13.10 15.63
CA LYS A 126 -0.70 -13.54 14.34
C LYS A 126 -1.86 -12.62 13.95
N TYR A 127 -1.80 -12.05 12.75
CA TYR A 127 -2.87 -11.21 12.24
C TYR A 127 -4.19 -12.00 12.23
N THR A 128 -5.22 -11.42 12.85
CA THR A 128 -6.57 -11.98 12.85
C THR A 128 -7.44 -11.12 11.93
N PRO A 129 -7.97 -11.67 10.84
CA PRO A 129 -8.90 -10.95 9.97
C PRO A 129 -10.22 -10.60 10.70
N PRO A 130 -11.10 -9.77 10.12
CA PRO A 130 -12.44 -9.57 10.65
C PRO A 130 -13.17 -10.88 10.86
N SER A 131 -13.96 -10.97 11.93
CA SER A 131 -14.82 -12.14 12.17
C SER A 131 -15.97 -12.25 11.18
N THR A 132 -16.37 -11.11 10.61
CA THR A 132 -17.47 -11.00 9.65
C THR A 132 -17.06 -10.11 8.48
N TYR A 133 -17.50 -10.50 7.28
CA TYR A 133 -17.42 -9.70 6.07
C TYR A 133 -18.82 -9.33 5.61
N PRO A 134 -18.98 -8.28 4.78
CA PRO A 134 -20.28 -7.94 4.24
C PRO A 134 -20.84 -9.11 3.41
N ALA A 135 -22.16 -9.29 3.42
CA ALA A 135 -22.81 -10.28 2.55
C ALA A 135 -22.39 -10.01 1.08
N PRO A 136 -22.14 -11.08 0.31
CA PRO A 136 -21.84 -10.95 -1.10
C PRO A 136 -22.94 -10.19 -1.85
N ALA A 137 -22.56 -9.46 -2.90
CA ALA A 137 -23.52 -8.81 -3.78
C ALA A 137 -24.48 -9.86 -4.38
N THR A 138 -25.79 -9.54 -4.39
CA THR A 138 -26.77 -10.39 -5.06
C THR A 138 -26.78 -10.09 -6.56
N PHE A 139 -26.40 -11.07 -7.37
CA PHE A 139 -26.42 -10.92 -8.83
C PHE A 139 -27.86 -10.88 -9.35
N LYS A 140 -28.47 -9.70 -9.37
CA LYS A 140 -29.72 -9.53 -10.11
C LYS A 140 -29.54 -9.20 -11.59
N ASN A 141 -28.32 -8.76 -12.01
CA ASN A 141 -28.07 -8.24 -13.36
C ASN A 141 -26.64 -8.48 -13.86
N VAL A 142 -26.01 -9.63 -13.57
CA VAL A 142 -24.80 -9.97 -14.32
C VAL A 142 -25.24 -10.62 -15.61
N GLU A 143 -24.75 -10.07 -16.73
CA GLU A 143 -25.03 -10.52 -18.08
C GLU A 143 -25.11 -12.05 -18.16
N THR A 144 -26.18 -12.53 -18.76
CA THR A 144 -26.55 -13.95 -18.93
C THR A 144 -25.55 -14.80 -19.72
N SER A 145 -24.37 -14.26 -20.04
CA SER A 145 -23.28 -14.92 -20.79
C SER A 145 -22.15 -15.47 -19.95
N ILE A 146 -22.12 -15.21 -18.62
CA ILE A 146 -21.11 -15.79 -17.73
C ILE A 146 -21.69 -17.06 -17.10
N GLU A 147 -21.06 -18.19 -17.33
CA GLU A 147 -21.38 -19.41 -16.58
C GLU A 147 -21.21 -19.12 -15.08
N VAL A 148 -22.33 -18.97 -14.38
CA VAL A 148 -22.42 -18.67 -12.93
C VAL A 148 -21.63 -19.71 -12.09
N THR A 149 -21.33 -20.85 -12.66
CA THR A 149 -20.61 -21.97 -12.05
C THR A 149 -19.11 -21.71 -11.77
N LYS A 150 -18.54 -20.60 -12.27
CA LYS A 150 -17.12 -20.27 -12.11
C LYS A 150 -16.85 -19.02 -11.25
N LEU A 151 -17.83 -18.53 -10.50
CA LEU A 151 -17.61 -17.35 -9.66
C LEU A 151 -17.09 -17.76 -8.28
N GLU A 152 -16.10 -17.01 -7.82
CA GLU A 152 -15.47 -17.15 -6.51
C GLU A 152 -15.77 -15.95 -5.62
N THR A 153 -15.75 -16.15 -4.33
CA THR A 153 -15.92 -15.10 -3.33
C THR A 153 -14.57 -14.78 -2.69
N PHE A 154 -14.18 -13.51 -2.80
CA PHE A 154 -12.94 -13.00 -2.21
C PHE A 154 -13.26 -11.99 -1.12
N ASN A 155 -12.65 -12.17 0.04
CA ASN A 155 -12.75 -11.26 1.15
C ASN A 155 -11.48 -10.41 1.27
N GLY A 156 -11.64 -9.13 1.55
CA GLY A 156 -10.51 -8.23 1.75
C GLY A 156 -10.78 -7.19 2.83
N ASN A 157 -9.71 -6.66 3.41
CA ASN A 157 -9.83 -5.64 4.44
C ASN A 157 -8.54 -4.83 4.62
N CYS A 158 -8.67 -3.59 5.09
CA CYS A 158 -7.55 -2.81 5.58
C CYS A 158 -6.92 -3.46 6.83
N HIS A 159 -5.70 -3.10 7.18
CA HIS A 159 -4.99 -3.79 8.27
C HIS A 159 -5.71 -3.67 9.63
N CYS A 160 -6.26 -2.51 9.98
CA CYS A 160 -7.00 -2.35 11.24
C CYS A 160 -8.42 -2.93 11.23
N ARG A 161 -8.88 -3.46 10.10
CA ARG A 161 -10.21 -4.07 9.90
C ARG A 161 -11.39 -3.09 9.91
N ALA A 162 -11.14 -1.78 10.04
CA ALA A 162 -12.21 -0.78 10.01
C ALA A 162 -12.91 -0.68 8.64
N VAL A 163 -12.24 -1.15 7.58
CA VAL A 163 -12.81 -1.29 6.23
C VAL A 163 -12.66 -2.74 5.82
N ALA A 164 -13.76 -3.38 5.44
CA ALA A 164 -13.75 -4.73 4.87
C ALA A 164 -14.70 -4.78 3.68
N TYR A 165 -14.44 -5.73 2.77
CA TYR A 165 -15.25 -5.93 1.58
C TYR A 165 -15.35 -7.39 1.19
N THR A 166 -16.38 -7.71 0.44
CA THR A 166 -16.56 -8.97 -0.27
C THR A 166 -16.70 -8.69 -1.75
N LEU A 167 -15.89 -9.36 -2.56
CA LEU A 167 -15.92 -9.35 -4.01
C LEU A 167 -16.43 -10.68 -4.51
N ILE A 168 -17.37 -10.70 -5.44
CA ILE A 168 -17.69 -11.86 -6.27
C ILE A 168 -17.10 -11.63 -7.66
N SER A 169 -16.31 -12.58 -8.12
CA SER A 169 -15.58 -12.45 -9.39
C SER A 169 -15.24 -13.80 -9.98
N LYS A 170 -14.89 -13.84 -11.26
CA LYS A 170 -14.12 -14.95 -11.82
C LYS A 170 -12.83 -15.16 -11.03
N PRO A 171 -12.22 -16.36 -11.10
CA PRO A 171 -10.90 -16.61 -10.53
C PRO A 171 -9.89 -15.53 -10.93
N LEU A 172 -9.01 -15.15 -10.00
CA LEU A 172 -8.08 -14.02 -10.25
C LEU A 172 -7.11 -14.26 -11.39
N ASN A 173 -6.76 -15.50 -11.68
CA ASN A 173 -5.93 -15.87 -12.84
C ASN A 173 -6.65 -15.64 -14.19
N GLU A 174 -7.96 -15.45 -14.20
CA GLU A 174 -8.76 -15.10 -15.38
C GLU A 174 -9.07 -13.60 -15.45
N ARG A 175 -8.52 -12.80 -14.55
CA ARG A 175 -8.75 -11.35 -14.48
C ARG A 175 -7.52 -10.55 -14.86
N THR A 176 -7.76 -9.34 -15.37
CA THR A 176 -6.69 -8.35 -15.55
C THR A 176 -6.22 -7.86 -14.19
N ILE A 177 -4.92 -8.03 -13.93
CA ILE A 177 -4.24 -7.55 -12.74
C ILE A 177 -3.12 -6.63 -13.20
N VAL A 178 -3.07 -5.43 -12.66
CA VAL A 178 -2.16 -4.37 -13.10
C VAL A 178 -1.31 -3.84 -11.96
N SER A 179 -0.01 -3.76 -12.19
CA SER A 179 0.95 -2.97 -11.43
C SER A 179 1.28 -1.72 -12.24
N CYS A 180 1.02 -0.55 -11.67
CA CYS A 180 1.27 0.73 -12.32
C CYS A 180 2.51 1.41 -11.73
N ASN A 181 3.34 2.02 -12.58
CA ASN A 181 4.53 2.77 -12.16
C ASN A 181 4.32 4.28 -12.04
N CYS A 182 3.08 4.79 -12.13
CA CYS A 182 2.82 6.22 -11.89
C CYS A 182 3.30 6.64 -10.49
N SER A 183 3.50 7.93 -10.29
CA SER A 183 4.12 8.49 -9.07
C SER A 183 3.42 8.08 -7.77
N LEU A 184 2.11 7.88 -7.77
CA LEU A 184 1.35 7.45 -6.59
C LEU A 184 1.41 5.94 -6.38
N CYS A 185 1.07 5.14 -7.41
CA CYS A 185 1.06 3.68 -7.30
C CYS A 185 2.45 3.12 -7.00
N HIS A 186 3.51 3.71 -7.57
CA HIS A 186 4.89 3.34 -7.26
C HIS A 186 5.20 3.52 -5.76
N ARG A 187 4.80 4.67 -5.17
CA ARG A 187 5.04 4.96 -3.75
C ARG A 187 4.27 4.05 -2.80
N ASN A 188 3.09 3.63 -3.19
CA ASN A 188 2.24 2.74 -2.39
C ASN A 188 2.47 1.25 -2.70
N GLY A 189 3.12 0.92 -3.82
CA GLY A 189 3.30 -0.45 -4.31
C GLY A 189 1.97 -1.15 -4.58
N GLU A 190 1.00 -0.41 -5.10
CA GLU A 190 -0.35 -0.87 -5.34
C GLU A 190 -0.43 -1.81 -6.54
N ILE A 191 -1.27 -2.82 -6.45
CA ILE A 191 -1.58 -3.79 -7.50
C ILE A 191 -3.09 -3.94 -7.54
N TYR A 192 -3.68 -3.66 -8.70
CA TYR A 192 -5.13 -3.59 -8.84
C TYR A 192 -5.72 -4.68 -9.72
N THR A 193 -6.90 -5.16 -9.33
CA THR A 193 -7.88 -5.79 -10.21
C THR A 193 -9.07 -4.84 -10.39
N TYR A 194 -9.81 -4.98 -11.49
CA TYR A 194 -10.83 -4.03 -11.93
C TYR A 194 -12.20 -4.71 -12.01
N PRO A 195 -12.82 -5.08 -10.88
CA PRO A 195 -14.18 -5.63 -10.89
C PRO A 195 -15.22 -4.56 -11.16
N PRO A 196 -16.43 -4.94 -11.65
CA PRO A 196 -17.59 -4.07 -11.61
C PRO A 196 -17.87 -3.63 -10.16
N ALA A 197 -18.22 -2.35 -9.97
CA ALA A 197 -18.54 -1.82 -8.64
C ALA A 197 -19.70 -2.57 -7.98
N THR A 198 -20.65 -3.03 -8.78
CA THR A 198 -21.82 -3.81 -8.35
C THR A 198 -21.49 -5.20 -7.80
N SER A 199 -20.28 -5.72 -8.07
CA SER A 199 -19.81 -7.01 -7.58
C SER A 199 -19.09 -6.92 -6.23
N VAL A 200 -18.97 -5.71 -5.66
CA VAL A 200 -18.26 -5.45 -4.40
C VAL A 200 -19.18 -4.86 -3.36
N THR A 201 -19.22 -5.47 -2.19
CA THR A 201 -19.91 -4.91 -1.03
C THR A 201 -18.91 -4.49 0.04
N PHE A 202 -19.20 -3.40 0.75
CA PHE A 202 -18.32 -2.87 1.80
C PHE A 202 -19.05 -2.73 3.13
N ILE A 203 -18.25 -2.85 4.21
CA ILE A 203 -18.57 -2.32 5.53
C ILE A 203 -17.46 -1.38 5.96
N GLY A 204 -17.80 -0.31 6.72
CA GLY A 204 -16.84 0.68 7.21
C GLY A 204 -16.31 1.63 6.12
N LYS A 205 -17.05 1.83 5.03
CA LYS A 205 -16.65 2.70 3.90
C LYS A 205 -16.42 4.14 4.34
N GLU A 206 -17.06 4.60 5.40
CA GLU A 206 -16.88 5.91 6.04
C GLU A 206 -15.48 6.10 6.67
N ASN A 207 -14.70 5.04 6.78
CA ASN A 207 -13.30 5.08 7.22
C ASN A 207 -12.32 5.25 6.06
N LEU A 208 -12.78 5.35 4.82
CA LEU A 208 -11.95 5.66 3.67
C LEU A 208 -11.79 7.16 3.50
N ILE A 209 -10.55 7.58 3.22
CA ILE A 209 -10.21 8.92 2.71
C ILE A 209 -9.83 8.75 1.26
N GLY A 210 -10.43 9.56 0.37
CA GLY A 210 -10.09 9.61 -1.04
C GLY A 210 -9.04 10.69 -1.31
N TYR A 211 -8.00 10.32 -2.02
CA TYR A 211 -6.98 11.24 -2.52
C TYR A 211 -7.12 11.38 -4.04
N PRO A 212 -7.48 12.57 -4.56
CA PRO A 212 -7.61 12.79 -6.00
C PRO A 212 -6.24 12.78 -6.66
N PHE A 213 -6.11 12.02 -7.74
CA PHE A 213 -4.88 11.93 -8.52
C PHE A 213 -5.18 11.62 -9.99
N LEU A 214 -4.49 12.29 -10.92
CA LEU A 214 -4.67 12.29 -12.38
C LEU A 214 -6.05 12.86 -12.82
N SER A 215 -7.09 12.58 -12.10
CA SER A 215 -8.44 13.11 -12.33
C SER A 215 -9.05 13.52 -10.98
N PRO A 216 -9.76 14.64 -10.89
CA PRO A 216 -10.48 15.01 -9.67
C PRO A 216 -11.61 14.02 -9.36
N ASP A 217 -12.06 13.27 -10.37
CA ASP A 217 -13.15 12.30 -10.25
C ASP A 217 -12.64 10.90 -9.84
N SER A 218 -11.34 10.70 -9.75
CA SER A 218 -10.70 9.41 -9.40
C SER A 218 -10.03 9.51 -8.05
N LEU A 219 -10.61 8.88 -7.03
CA LEU A 219 -10.15 8.96 -5.65
C LEU A 219 -9.43 7.67 -5.24
N HIS A 220 -8.10 7.73 -5.14
CA HIS A 220 -7.31 6.68 -4.50
C HIS A 220 -7.63 6.65 -3.01
N SER A 221 -8.32 5.59 -2.58
CA SER A 221 -8.94 5.54 -1.26
C SER A 221 -8.18 4.64 -0.31
N PHE A 222 -7.84 5.19 0.86
CA PHE A 222 -7.11 4.51 1.91
C PHE A 222 -7.82 4.63 3.27
N CYS A 223 -7.56 3.69 4.16
CA CYS A 223 -8.11 3.72 5.51
C CYS A 223 -7.49 4.84 6.34
N LYS A 224 -8.32 5.73 6.90
CA LYS A 224 -7.87 6.85 7.74
C LYS A 224 -7.17 6.42 9.03
N ILE A 225 -7.38 5.18 9.49
CA ILE A 225 -6.84 4.67 10.76
C ILE A 225 -5.47 4.02 10.57
N CYS A 226 -5.29 3.17 9.55
CA CYS A 226 -4.05 2.42 9.34
C CYS A 226 -3.31 2.76 8.05
N GLY A 227 -3.82 3.70 7.25
CA GLY A 227 -3.20 4.14 6.00
C GLY A 227 -3.23 3.12 4.86
N THR A 228 -3.85 1.95 5.02
CA THR A 228 -3.89 0.92 3.97
C THR A 228 -4.71 1.40 2.78
N SER A 229 -4.10 1.44 1.60
CA SER A 229 -4.79 1.71 0.33
C SER A 229 -5.70 0.52 -0.03
N VAL A 230 -6.97 0.79 -0.32
CA VAL A 230 -8.00 -0.25 -0.50
C VAL A 230 -8.53 -0.30 -1.92
N CYS A 231 -8.93 0.83 -2.48
CA CYS A 231 -9.58 0.89 -3.80
C CYS A 231 -9.40 2.27 -4.44
N VAL A 232 -9.77 2.36 -5.71
CA VAL A 232 -9.97 3.64 -6.38
C VAL A 232 -11.46 3.84 -6.60
N GLN A 233 -12.02 4.93 -6.06
CA GLN A 233 -13.43 5.28 -6.21
C GLN A 233 -13.59 6.30 -7.32
N ALA A 234 -14.52 6.06 -8.23
CA ALA A 234 -14.97 7.04 -9.18
C ALA A 234 -16.07 7.91 -8.56
N LEU A 235 -16.04 9.21 -8.86
CA LEU A 235 -17.12 10.14 -8.51
C LEU A 235 -18.16 10.29 -9.62
N LYS A 236 -17.84 9.83 -10.84
CA LYS A 236 -18.79 9.82 -11.97
C LYS A 236 -19.71 8.61 -11.88
N GLU A 237 -20.98 8.84 -12.13
CA GLU A 237 -22.01 7.80 -12.09
C GLU A 237 -21.86 6.74 -13.19
N ASP A 238 -21.17 7.06 -14.29
CA ASP A 238 -20.97 6.18 -15.45
C ASP A 238 -19.74 5.26 -15.35
N GLU A 239 -18.96 5.32 -14.26
CA GLU A 239 -17.82 4.44 -14.07
C GLU A 239 -18.22 3.14 -13.36
N ASP A 240 -18.40 2.09 -14.14
CA ASP A 240 -18.82 0.78 -13.65
C ASP A 240 -17.74 0.00 -12.90
N LEU A 241 -16.46 0.42 -12.98
CA LEU A 241 -15.34 -0.31 -12.39
C LEU A 241 -14.92 0.24 -11.03
N LEU A 242 -14.53 -0.66 -10.14
CA LEU A 242 -13.96 -0.34 -8.85
C LEU A 242 -12.60 -1.05 -8.69
N PRO A 243 -11.49 -0.38 -9.05
CA PRO A 243 -10.17 -0.96 -8.84
C PRO A 243 -9.94 -1.30 -7.36
N LEU A 244 -9.66 -2.58 -7.06
CA LEU A 244 -9.37 -3.08 -5.71
C LEU A 244 -7.89 -3.42 -5.58
N ASN A 245 -7.26 -2.94 -4.51
CA ASN A 245 -5.89 -3.28 -4.20
C ASN A 245 -5.78 -4.73 -3.70
N LEU A 246 -5.19 -5.60 -4.52
CA LEU A 246 -5.05 -7.04 -4.23
C LEU A 246 -4.28 -7.34 -2.94
N ARG A 247 -3.41 -6.42 -2.50
CA ARG A 247 -2.70 -6.60 -1.23
C ARG A 247 -3.61 -6.59 0.00
N THR A 248 -4.87 -6.20 -0.15
CA THR A 248 -5.88 -6.24 0.92
C THR A 248 -6.70 -7.52 0.93
N MET A 249 -6.61 -8.36 -0.11
CA MET A 249 -7.33 -9.64 -0.17
C MET A 249 -6.73 -10.66 0.79
N MET A 250 -7.60 -11.41 1.47
CA MET A 250 -7.24 -12.34 2.55
C MET A 250 -7.34 -13.82 2.16
N SER A 251 -8.04 -14.12 1.08
CA SER A 251 -8.39 -15.49 0.70
C SER A 251 -7.26 -16.23 -0.01
N GLY A 252 -6.10 -16.41 0.64
CA GLY A 252 -5.00 -17.21 0.08
C GLY A 252 -4.35 -16.65 -1.19
N VAL A 253 -4.70 -15.42 -1.55
CA VAL A 253 -4.17 -14.76 -2.74
C VAL A 253 -2.80 -14.18 -2.41
N TYR A 254 -1.76 -14.79 -2.95
CA TYR A 254 -0.42 -14.23 -2.91
C TYR A 254 -0.15 -13.53 -4.23
N VAL A 255 0.14 -12.23 -4.16
CA VAL A 255 0.46 -11.41 -5.35
C VAL A 255 1.56 -12.04 -6.23
N LYS A 256 2.51 -12.74 -5.61
CA LYS A 256 3.60 -13.44 -6.31
C LYS A 256 3.15 -14.59 -7.23
N ASP A 257 1.95 -15.12 -7.02
CA ASP A 257 1.42 -16.28 -7.75
C ASP A 257 0.47 -15.84 -8.91
N LEU A 258 0.35 -14.54 -9.15
CA LEU A 258 -0.55 -13.96 -10.14
C LEU A 258 0.21 -13.45 -11.37
N ASN A 259 -0.43 -13.55 -12.53
CA ASN A 259 0.06 -12.91 -13.75
C ASN A 259 -0.26 -11.41 -13.70
N ILE A 260 0.77 -10.59 -13.47
CA ILE A 260 0.64 -9.15 -13.33
C ILE A 260 1.09 -8.47 -14.62
N THR A 261 0.22 -7.66 -15.19
CA THR A 261 0.55 -6.77 -16.29
C THR A 261 1.17 -5.49 -15.74
N GLU A 262 2.35 -5.14 -16.20
CA GLU A 262 2.96 -3.85 -15.88
C GLU A 262 2.39 -2.77 -16.79
N TYR A 263 1.91 -1.68 -16.19
CA TYR A 263 1.38 -0.52 -16.90
C TYR A 263 2.28 0.69 -16.67
N ASP A 264 2.79 1.27 -17.76
CA ASP A 264 3.65 2.45 -17.72
C ASP A 264 2.81 3.74 -17.53
N GLY A 265 2.22 3.87 -16.35
CA GLY A 265 1.43 5.03 -15.97
C GLY A 265 2.27 6.30 -15.82
N ALA A 266 3.57 6.19 -15.62
CA ALA A 266 4.48 7.33 -15.54
C ALA A 266 4.50 8.16 -16.84
N LYS A 267 4.23 7.56 -17.99
CA LYS A 267 4.08 8.30 -19.26
C LYS A 267 2.84 9.20 -19.30
N ASN A 268 1.80 8.83 -18.56
CA ASN A 268 0.54 9.56 -18.49
C ASN A 268 0.45 10.46 -17.26
N ASP A 269 1.41 10.32 -16.35
CA ASP A 269 1.53 11.16 -15.18
C ASP A 269 2.00 12.55 -15.65
N PRO A 270 1.15 13.59 -15.57
CA PRO A 270 1.62 14.94 -15.85
C PRO A 270 2.82 15.17 -14.93
N GLN A 271 3.94 15.58 -15.49
CA GLN A 271 5.24 15.72 -14.81
C GLN A 271 5.08 15.92 -13.31
N TYR A 272 5.21 14.81 -12.56
CA TYR A 272 5.04 14.84 -11.12
C TYR A 272 6.10 15.76 -10.51
N VAL A 273 5.65 16.92 -10.09
CA VAL A 273 6.49 17.92 -9.42
C VAL A 273 6.11 17.94 -7.95
N VAL A 274 7.09 17.77 -7.09
CA VAL A 274 6.91 17.97 -5.65
C VAL A 274 6.77 19.48 -5.42
N SER A 275 5.58 19.93 -5.04
CA SER A 275 5.34 21.32 -4.64
C SER A 275 6.02 21.67 -3.32
#